data_694a332d46a03c6503be65417777e27b
#
_entry.id   694a332d46a03c6503be65417777e27b
#
_cell.length_a   1.000
_cell.length_b   1.000
_cell.length_c   1.000
_cell.angle_alpha   90.00
_cell.angle_beta   90.00
_cell.angle_gamma   90.00
#
_symmetry.space_group_name_H-M   'P 1'
#
loop_
_entity.id
_entity.type
_entity.pdbx_description
1 polymer ?
#
loop_
_entity_poly.entity_id
_entity_poly.type
_entity_poly.pdbx_seq_one_letter_code
_entity_poly.pdbx_strand_id
1 'polypeptide(L)'
;MADSSSSRDLRPDLDETINVPEAHAALSGGAPAVEREKSLRENGMEPVTLWLIMVSAVIVLAGGAVMGQGGAFFGYDELVKEGYMRGKSKFGPELPPIPIPALAFLRKEGGKVYSTCNGCHQASGAGQAGSIPPLAGSEWVNGNTEKLLLIIHNGIQGPIEVAGITYSSQMEPVGANYGPKEMAAVMTYIRTSWGNTGDLVSPEMAANGLEISKQRGGGKASSEELKKSHDKMLTGDNWSPDTLIDPETWEPMATEE
;
A
#
# COMPACT_ATOMS: atom_id res chain seq x y z
N MET A 1 43.37 60.19 35.91
CA MET A 1 43.55 60.08 34.46
C MET A 1 42.95 58.75 34.05
N ALA A 2 41.71 58.75 33.60
CA ALA A 2 41.02 57.58 33.12
C ALA A 2 40.32 58.03 31.82
N ASP A 3 40.77 57.47 30.77
CA ASP A 3 40.20 57.70 29.42
C ASP A 3 39.14 56.64 29.21
N SER A 4 37.90 57.07 29.10
CA SER A 4 36.76 56.26 28.82
C SER A 4 36.55 56.20 27.28
N SER A 5 37.05 55.14 26.64
CA SER A 5 36.74 54.86 25.24
C SER A 5 35.27 54.47 25.10
N SER A 6 34.48 55.42 24.64
CA SER A 6 33.11 55.23 24.19
C SER A 6 33.05 54.22 23.05
N SER A 7 32.47 53.05 23.29
CA SER A 7 32.05 52.14 22.21
C SER A 7 30.92 52.81 21.39
N ARG A 8 31.26 53.28 20.23
CA ARG A 8 30.25 53.76 19.25
C ARG A 8 29.33 52.64 18.85
N ASP A 9 28.07 52.81 19.18
CA ASP A 9 26.95 51.95 18.79
C ASP A 9 26.86 51.96 17.25
N LEU A 10 27.19 50.86 16.62
CA LEU A 10 27.14 50.68 15.14
C LEU A 10 25.72 50.33 14.66
N ARG A 11 24.72 50.90 15.30
CA ARG A 11 23.37 50.84 14.70
C ARG A 11 23.32 51.84 13.56
N PRO A 12 22.92 51.40 12.32
CA PRO A 12 22.66 52.36 11.25
C PRO A 12 21.51 53.28 11.72
N ASP A 13 21.82 54.57 11.77
CA ASP A 13 20.85 55.61 12.09
C ASP A 13 19.86 55.63 10.93
N LEU A 14 18.60 55.29 11.20
CA LEU A 14 17.51 55.28 10.22
C LEU A 14 16.94 56.71 10.06
N ASP A 15 17.82 57.71 10.04
CA ASP A 15 17.38 59.07 9.74
C ASP A 15 16.87 59.18 8.31
N GLU A 16 15.72 59.82 8.13
CA GLU A 16 14.96 59.95 6.85
C GLU A 16 15.71 60.61 5.70
N THR A 17 17.00 60.89 5.87
CA THR A 17 17.85 61.54 4.87
C THR A 17 18.63 60.54 3.99
N ILE A 18 18.53 59.24 4.22
CA ILE A 18 19.20 58.26 3.37
C ILE A 18 18.43 58.15 2.07
N ASN A 19 19.05 58.55 1.00
CA ASN A 19 18.52 58.36 -0.37
C ASN A 19 18.57 56.84 -0.66
N VAL A 20 17.44 56.16 -0.39
CA VAL A 20 17.31 54.71 -0.55
C VAL A 20 17.76 54.21 -1.93
N PRO A 21 17.44 54.89 -3.06
CA PRO A 21 17.94 54.51 -4.39
C PRO A 21 19.47 54.55 -4.50
N GLU A 22 20.13 55.53 -3.88
CA GLU A 22 21.58 55.71 -3.90
C GLU A 22 22.31 54.71 -3.01
N ALA A 23 21.76 54.43 -1.83
CA ALA A 23 22.24 53.34 -0.95
C ALA A 23 22.07 52.01 -1.59
N HIS A 24 20.97 51.75 -2.29
CA HIS A 24 20.71 50.51 -3.03
C HIS A 24 21.66 50.35 -4.24
N ALA A 25 21.93 51.43 -4.97
CA ALA A 25 22.92 51.44 -6.06
C ALA A 25 24.34 51.18 -5.56
N ALA A 26 24.71 51.73 -4.40
CA ALA A 26 26.01 51.46 -3.77
C ALA A 26 26.16 50.00 -3.30
N LEU A 27 25.12 49.42 -2.72
CA LEU A 27 25.08 48.03 -2.32
C LEU A 27 25.07 47.07 -3.51
N SER A 28 24.34 47.39 -4.57
CA SER A 28 24.28 46.56 -5.79
C SER A 28 25.55 46.64 -6.62
N GLY A 29 26.28 47.76 -6.60
CA GLY A 29 27.56 47.92 -7.29
C GLY A 29 28.72 47.24 -6.68
N GLY A 30 28.70 46.93 -5.39
CA GLY A 30 29.77 46.25 -4.63
C GLY A 30 29.48 44.84 -4.14
N ALA A 31 28.32 44.29 -4.47
CA ALA A 31 27.97 42.94 -4.02
C ALA A 31 28.87 41.88 -4.70
N PRO A 32 29.55 41.01 -3.91
CA PRO A 32 30.48 39.99 -4.45
C PRO A 32 29.83 39.05 -5.48
N ALA A 33 28.52 38.92 -5.47
CA ALA A 33 27.78 38.13 -6.44
C ALA A 33 27.72 38.82 -7.81
N VAL A 34 27.48 40.12 -7.84
CA VAL A 34 27.40 40.91 -9.09
C VAL A 34 28.81 41.07 -9.73
N GLU A 35 29.84 41.24 -8.92
CA GLU A 35 31.23 41.23 -9.40
C GLU A 35 31.62 39.86 -9.97
N ARG A 36 31.19 38.79 -9.37
CA ARG A 36 31.42 37.42 -9.82
C ARG A 36 30.77 37.14 -11.18
N GLU A 37 29.59 37.70 -11.43
CA GLU A 37 28.92 37.59 -12.73
C GLU A 37 29.60 38.43 -13.83
N LYS A 38 30.16 39.59 -13.46
CA LYS A 38 30.90 40.44 -14.44
C LYS A 38 32.28 39.92 -14.75
N SER A 39 32.92 39.16 -13.83
CA SER A 39 34.27 38.65 -13.97
C SER A 39 34.37 37.16 -14.38
N LEU A 40 33.27 36.57 -14.89
CA LEU A 40 33.26 35.18 -15.35
C LEU A 40 34.41 34.82 -16.32
N ARG A 41 34.87 35.76 -17.11
CA ARG A 41 36.01 35.59 -18.00
C ARG A 41 37.36 35.63 -17.27
N GLU A 42 37.48 36.45 -16.20
CA GLU A 42 38.73 36.58 -15.44
C GLU A 42 39.00 35.36 -14.55
N ASN A 43 37.93 34.68 -14.11
CA ASN A 43 38.05 33.48 -13.27
C ASN A 43 38.16 32.17 -14.06
N GLY A 44 38.40 32.22 -15.38
CA GLY A 44 38.56 31.05 -16.22
C GLY A 44 37.26 30.24 -16.45
N MET A 45 36.12 30.78 -16.01
CA MET A 45 34.82 30.21 -16.31
C MET A 45 34.26 30.87 -17.57
N GLU A 46 34.65 30.40 -18.73
CA GLU A 46 33.98 30.83 -19.95
C GLU A 46 32.54 30.33 -19.99
N PRO A 47 31.59 31.18 -20.37
CA PRO A 47 30.20 30.73 -20.53
C PRO A 47 30.17 29.60 -21.56
N VAL A 48 29.54 28.50 -21.19
CA VAL A 48 29.38 27.34 -22.10
C VAL A 48 28.68 27.85 -23.37
N THR A 49 29.39 27.73 -24.47
CA THR A 49 28.90 28.23 -25.76
C THR A 49 27.65 27.47 -26.18
N LEU A 50 26.66 28.18 -26.75
CA LEU A 50 25.37 27.63 -27.10
C LEU A 50 25.45 26.38 -27.97
N TRP A 51 26.46 26.32 -28.83
CA TRP A 51 26.71 25.15 -29.69
C TRP A 51 27.13 23.91 -28.91
N LEU A 52 27.86 24.06 -27.80
CA LEU A 52 28.22 22.94 -26.91
C LEU A 52 26.99 22.34 -26.20
N ILE A 53 26.05 23.21 -25.80
CA ILE A 53 24.77 22.76 -25.23
C ILE A 53 23.96 22.02 -26.30
N MET A 54 23.93 22.53 -27.53
CA MET A 54 23.24 21.86 -28.64
C MET A 54 23.85 20.51 -28.97
N VAL A 55 25.20 20.42 -29.03
CA VAL A 55 25.88 19.15 -29.26
C VAL A 55 25.66 18.17 -28.13
N SER A 56 25.72 18.62 -26.87
CA SER A 56 25.43 17.78 -25.72
C SER A 56 23.98 17.24 -25.75
N ALA A 57 23.01 18.09 -26.10
CA ALA A 57 21.62 17.68 -26.26
C ALA A 57 21.43 16.62 -27.36
N VAL A 58 22.14 16.79 -28.50
CA VAL A 58 22.08 15.80 -29.59
C VAL A 58 22.70 14.49 -29.16
N ILE A 59 23.84 14.51 -28.44
CA ILE A 59 24.50 13.31 -27.93
C ILE A 59 23.60 12.58 -26.94
N VAL A 60 22.95 13.31 -26.02
CA VAL A 60 22.02 12.71 -25.05
C VAL A 60 20.78 12.11 -25.74
N LEU A 61 20.23 12.81 -26.75
CA LEU A 61 19.09 12.30 -27.52
C LEU A 61 19.47 11.08 -28.36
N ALA A 62 20.63 11.10 -29.04
CA ALA A 62 21.11 9.96 -29.79
C ALA A 62 21.46 8.77 -28.88
N GLY A 63 22.12 9.02 -27.75
CA GLY A 63 22.39 8.01 -26.73
C GLY A 63 21.10 7.44 -26.13
N GLY A 64 20.13 8.30 -25.82
CA GLY A 64 18.81 7.87 -25.34
C GLY A 64 18.05 7.05 -26.37
N ALA A 65 18.11 7.41 -27.64
CA ALA A 65 17.49 6.64 -28.73
C ALA A 65 18.15 5.27 -28.91
N VAL A 66 19.49 5.21 -28.86
CA VAL A 66 20.24 3.95 -28.93
C VAL A 66 19.96 3.08 -27.70
N MET A 67 19.93 3.67 -26.51
CA MET A 67 19.58 2.93 -25.28
C MET A 67 18.10 2.52 -25.27
N GLY A 68 17.19 3.35 -25.78
CA GLY A 68 15.77 3.01 -25.91
C GLY A 68 15.48 1.91 -26.94
N GLN A 69 16.29 1.83 -28.01
CA GLN A 69 16.27 0.73 -28.96
C GLN A 69 17.14 -0.45 -28.54
N GLY A 70 17.92 -0.27 -27.48
CA GLY A 70 18.89 -1.23 -26.97
C GLY A 70 18.34 -2.43 -26.25
N GLY A 71 17.01 -2.67 -26.30
CA GLY A 71 16.41 -3.89 -25.83
C GLY A 71 17.13 -5.13 -26.36
N ALA A 72 17.51 -5.10 -27.65
CA ALA A 72 18.30 -6.16 -28.27
C ALA A 72 19.77 -6.19 -27.77
N PHE A 73 20.36 -5.02 -27.45
CA PHE A 73 21.74 -4.93 -27.00
C PHE A 73 21.90 -5.35 -25.52
N PHE A 74 20.91 -5.05 -24.70
CA PHE A 74 20.89 -5.45 -23.28
C PHE A 74 20.13 -6.77 -23.03
N GLY A 75 19.65 -7.44 -24.07
CA GLY A 75 18.89 -8.69 -23.93
C GLY A 75 17.63 -8.53 -23.08
N TYR A 76 16.98 -7.36 -23.11
CA TYR A 76 15.77 -7.11 -22.34
C TYR A 76 14.67 -8.13 -22.64
N ASP A 77 14.59 -8.63 -23.89
CA ASP A 77 13.68 -9.69 -24.28
C ASP A 77 14.03 -11.05 -23.66
N GLU A 78 15.30 -11.23 -23.23
CA GLU A 78 15.74 -12.39 -22.46
C GLU A 78 15.65 -12.17 -20.95
N LEU A 79 15.75 -10.90 -20.49
CA LEU A 79 15.73 -10.52 -19.08
C LEU A 79 14.33 -10.18 -18.57
N VAL A 80 13.48 -9.63 -19.43
CA VAL A 80 12.10 -9.21 -19.08
C VAL A 80 11.14 -9.73 -20.14
N LYS A 81 10.86 -11.03 -20.14
CA LYS A 81 9.73 -11.57 -20.90
C LYS A 81 8.43 -11.08 -20.28
N GLU A 82 7.45 -10.73 -21.15
CA GLU A 82 6.06 -10.53 -20.70
C GLU A 82 5.64 -11.71 -19.84
N GLY A 83 5.27 -11.46 -18.59
CA GLY A 83 5.01 -12.49 -17.62
C GLY A 83 6.24 -12.92 -16.81
N TYR A 84 7.25 -12.03 -16.59
CA TYR A 84 8.38 -12.32 -15.69
C TYR A 84 7.90 -12.63 -14.25
N MET A 85 7.39 -13.77 -14.10
CA MET A 85 7.56 -14.65 -12.95
C MET A 85 8.97 -15.24 -13.10
N ARG A 86 9.78 -15.23 -12.07
CA ARG A 86 11.13 -15.79 -12.03
C ARG A 86 11.24 -16.98 -12.97
N GLY A 87 11.87 -16.79 -14.13
CA GLY A 87 11.99 -17.87 -15.10
C GLY A 87 12.64 -19.07 -14.41
N LYS A 88 12.08 -20.26 -14.64
CA LYS A 88 12.66 -21.51 -14.17
C LYS A 88 14.16 -21.46 -14.38
N SER A 89 14.93 -21.66 -13.31
CA SER A 89 16.39 -21.64 -13.38
C SER A 89 16.85 -22.57 -14.49
N LYS A 90 17.53 -22.06 -15.52
CA LYS A 90 18.15 -22.91 -16.56
C LYS A 90 19.30 -23.75 -16.00
N PHE A 91 19.66 -23.53 -14.73
CA PHE A 91 20.85 -24.11 -14.08
C PHE A 91 20.48 -24.85 -12.79
N GLY A 92 19.74 -25.93 -12.90
CA GLY A 92 19.49 -26.85 -11.81
C GLY A 92 18.06 -27.36 -11.75
N PRO A 93 17.79 -28.44 -10.98
CA PRO A 93 16.45 -28.88 -10.70
C PRO A 93 15.68 -27.77 -10.00
N GLU A 94 14.44 -27.55 -10.41
CA GLU A 94 13.52 -26.63 -9.75
C GLU A 94 13.44 -27.04 -8.27
N LEU A 95 13.95 -26.18 -7.39
CA LEU A 95 13.82 -26.46 -5.97
C LEU A 95 12.33 -26.46 -5.64
N PRO A 96 11.84 -27.46 -4.92
CA PRO A 96 10.45 -27.48 -4.50
C PRO A 96 10.12 -26.19 -3.74
N PRO A 97 8.90 -25.67 -3.86
CA PRO A 97 8.49 -24.49 -3.11
C PRO A 97 8.69 -24.73 -1.61
N ILE A 98 9.19 -23.71 -0.91
CA ILE A 98 9.37 -23.80 0.53
C ILE A 98 7.97 -23.77 1.17
N PRO A 99 7.57 -24.85 1.86
CA PRO A 99 6.27 -24.91 2.50
C PRO A 99 6.14 -23.86 3.61
N ILE A 100 4.98 -23.25 3.70
CA ILE A 100 4.69 -22.19 4.67
C ILE A 100 3.49 -22.62 5.52
N PRO A 101 3.50 -22.41 6.86
CA PRO A 101 2.33 -22.67 7.70
C PRO A 101 1.10 -21.90 7.20
N ALA A 102 -0.04 -22.59 7.12
CA ALA A 102 -1.30 -22.08 6.56
C ALA A 102 -1.71 -20.74 7.19
N LEU A 103 -1.64 -20.63 8.51
CA LEU A 103 -1.99 -19.39 9.19
C LEU A 103 -1.09 -18.24 8.77
N ALA A 104 0.22 -18.44 8.71
CA ALA A 104 1.18 -17.41 8.33
C ALA A 104 0.97 -16.98 6.88
N PHE A 105 0.73 -17.93 5.99
CA PHE A 105 0.47 -17.69 4.59
C PHE A 105 -0.84 -16.93 4.36
N LEU A 106 -1.95 -17.44 4.89
CA LEU A 106 -3.28 -16.82 4.74
C LEU A 106 -3.33 -15.42 5.36
N ARG A 107 -2.67 -15.20 6.50
CA ARG A 107 -2.54 -13.86 7.08
C ARG A 107 -1.76 -12.90 6.21
N LYS A 108 -0.67 -13.35 5.61
CA LYS A 108 0.14 -12.53 4.70
C LYS A 108 -0.66 -12.12 3.47
N GLU A 109 -1.32 -13.08 2.82
CA GLU A 109 -2.12 -12.81 1.62
C GLU A 109 -3.38 -12.02 1.98
N GLY A 110 -4.06 -12.36 3.07
CA GLY A 110 -5.24 -11.66 3.57
C GLY A 110 -4.97 -10.20 3.96
N GLY A 111 -3.77 -9.91 4.48
CA GLY A 111 -3.36 -8.53 4.75
C GLY A 111 -3.28 -7.66 3.48
N LYS A 112 -2.90 -8.26 2.34
CA LYS A 112 -2.92 -7.56 1.04
C LYS A 112 -4.36 -7.25 0.60
N VAL A 113 -5.26 -8.24 0.72
CA VAL A 113 -6.67 -8.09 0.37
C VAL A 113 -7.37 -7.10 1.32
N TYR A 114 -7.01 -7.10 2.61
CA TYR A 114 -7.56 -6.19 3.62
C TYR A 114 -7.31 -4.71 3.32
N SER A 115 -6.36 -4.39 2.46
CA SER A 115 -6.14 -3.00 2.02
C SER A 115 -7.41 -2.32 1.49
N THR A 116 -8.32 -3.08 0.88
CA THR A 116 -9.62 -2.61 0.40
C THR A 116 -10.59 -2.26 1.55
N CYS A 117 -10.48 -2.96 2.68
CA CYS A 117 -11.34 -2.79 3.85
C CYS A 117 -10.84 -1.68 4.79
N ASN A 118 -9.52 -1.40 4.74
CA ASN A 118 -8.81 -0.49 5.63
C ASN A 118 -9.38 0.94 5.61
N GLY A 119 -9.87 1.41 4.46
CA GLY A 119 -10.44 2.75 4.33
C GLY A 119 -11.63 3.02 5.26
N CYS A 120 -12.43 1.98 5.55
CA CYS A 120 -13.60 2.05 6.42
C CYS A 120 -13.30 1.49 7.82
N HIS A 121 -12.74 0.28 7.89
CA HIS A 121 -12.52 -0.43 9.16
C HIS A 121 -11.20 -0.09 9.84
N GLN A 122 -10.36 0.75 9.24
CA GLN A 122 -9.03 1.18 9.71
C GLN A 122 -8.02 0.01 9.80
N ALA A 123 -6.74 0.32 9.86
CA ALA A 123 -5.68 -0.69 9.99
C ALA A 123 -5.75 -1.48 11.31
N SER A 124 -6.33 -0.88 12.35
CA SER A 124 -6.56 -1.49 13.66
C SER A 124 -7.81 -2.35 13.74
N GLY A 125 -8.65 -2.37 12.70
CA GLY A 125 -9.96 -3.03 12.74
C GLY A 125 -10.97 -2.37 13.69
N ALA A 126 -10.70 -1.16 14.18
CA ALA A 126 -11.54 -0.48 15.17
C ALA A 126 -12.82 0.15 14.56
N GLY A 127 -12.86 0.33 13.24
CA GLY A 127 -13.98 1.00 12.58
C GLY A 127 -14.06 2.49 12.95
N GLN A 128 -15.27 3.03 12.89
CA GLN A 128 -15.57 4.41 13.28
C GLN A 128 -16.78 4.41 14.21
N ALA A 129 -16.59 4.87 15.42
CA ALA A 129 -17.64 4.89 16.44
C ALA A 129 -18.95 5.51 15.92
N GLY A 130 -20.06 4.79 16.09
CA GLY A 130 -21.40 5.20 15.67
C GLY A 130 -21.68 5.11 14.16
N SER A 131 -20.70 4.83 13.32
CA SER A 131 -20.87 4.77 11.86
C SER A 131 -20.42 3.43 11.27
N ILE A 132 -19.20 3.01 11.53
CA ILE A 132 -18.63 1.78 10.98
C ILE A 132 -18.28 0.84 12.13
N PRO A 133 -18.85 -0.36 12.18
CA PRO A 133 -18.61 -1.28 13.28
C PRO A 133 -17.14 -1.75 13.34
N PRO A 134 -16.61 -2.04 14.53
CA PRO A 134 -15.31 -2.65 14.68
C PRO A 134 -15.33 -4.09 14.15
N LEU A 135 -14.20 -4.52 13.60
CA LEU A 135 -13.89 -5.92 13.30
C LEU A 135 -13.17 -6.57 14.49
N ALA A 136 -12.39 -5.76 15.21
CA ALA A 136 -11.73 -6.19 16.43
C ALA A 136 -12.74 -6.53 17.52
N GLY A 137 -12.68 -7.76 18.05
CA GLY A 137 -13.58 -8.25 19.10
C GLY A 137 -15.02 -8.49 18.64
N SER A 138 -15.33 -8.34 17.36
CA SER A 138 -16.69 -8.49 16.84
C SER A 138 -17.17 -9.95 16.91
N GLU A 139 -18.37 -10.17 17.44
CA GLU A 139 -19.07 -11.46 17.44
C GLU A 139 -19.43 -11.94 16.01
N TRP A 140 -19.53 -11.01 15.07
CA TRP A 140 -19.77 -11.35 13.67
C TRP A 140 -18.51 -11.88 12.99
N VAL A 141 -17.35 -11.46 13.45
CA VAL A 141 -16.05 -11.90 12.97
C VAL A 141 -15.62 -13.20 13.64
N ASN A 142 -15.72 -13.28 14.98
CA ASN A 142 -15.32 -14.46 15.75
C ASN A 142 -16.36 -15.60 15.71
N GLY A 143 -17.56 -15.32 15.26
CA GLY A 143 -18.63 -16.30 15.14
C GLY A 143 -18.56 -17.17 13.90
N ASN A 144 -19.70 -17.65 13.46
CA ASN A 144 -19.84 -18.54 12.31
C ASN A 144 -19.42 -17.89 10.99
N THR A 145 -18.72 -18.67 10.16
CA THR A 145 -18.03 -18.17 8.97
C THR A 145 -18.92 -17.87 7.79
N GLU A 146 -20.09 -18.54 7.67
CA GLU A 146 -21.01 -18.32 6.54
C GLU A 146 -21.55 -16.89 6.51
N LYS A 147 -22.02 -16.36 7.65
CA LYS A 147 -22.50 -14.98 7.71
C LYS A 147 -21.42 -13.94 7.45
N LEU A 148 -20.18 -14.19 7.91
CA LEU A 148 -19.05 -13.31 7.64
C LEU A 148 -18.75 -13.25 6.14
N LEU A 149 -18.71 -14.40 5.46
CA LEU A 149 -18.51 -14.47 4.02
C LEU A 149 -19.58 -13.69 3.28
N LEU A 150 -20.86 -13.90 3.64
CA LEU A 150 -21.98 -13.23 2.99
C LEU A 150 -21.91 -11.71 3.18
N ILE A 151 -21.50 -11.22 4.34
CA ILE A 151 -21.30 -9.79 4.57
C ILE A 151 -20.22 -9.23 3.62
N ILE A 152 -19.09 -9.91 3.52
CA ILE A 152 -17.98 -9.44 2.66
C ILE A 152 -18.40 -9.48 1.20
N HIS A 153 -19.01 -10.57 0.75
CA HIS A 153 -19.33 -10.81 -0.64
C HIS A 153 -20.56 -10.03 -1.14
N ASN A 154 -21.65 -10.00 -0.35
CA ASN A 154 -22.91 -9.38 -0.75
C ASN A 154 -23.11 -7.98 -0.16
N GLY A 155 -22.31 -7.60 0.83
CA GLY A 155 -22.59 -6.42 1.64
C GLY A 155 -23.71 -6.65 2.65
N ILE A 156 -23.92 -5.69 3.52
CA ILE A 156 -24.99 -5.69 4.51
C ILE A 156 -25.72 -4.36 4.55
N GLN A 157 -27.02 -4.39 4.79
CA GLN A 157 -27.89 -3.21 4.96
C GLN A 157 -28.77 -3.34 6.19
N GLY A 158 -29.23 -2.20 6.67
CA GLY A 158 -30.07 -2.11 7.87
C GLY A 158 -29.23 -2.18 9.15
N PRO A 159 -29.90 -2.19 10.31
CA PRO A 159 -29.24 -2.17 11.60
C PRO A 159 -28.50 -3.49 11.86
N ILE A 160 -27.27 -3.35 12.36
CA ILE A 160 -26.45 -4.46 12.87
C ILE A 160 -25.94 -4.09 14.26
N GLU A 161 -26.09 -4.99 15.20
CA GLU A 161 -25.54 -4.84 16.54
C GLU A 161 -24.16 -5.51 16.61
N VAL A 162 -23.14 -4.75 17.03
CA VAL A 162 -21.77 -5.23 17.21
C VAL A 162 -21.26 -4.74 18.56
N ALA A 163 -20.84 -5.66 19.41
CA ALA A 163 -20.37 -5.38 20.77
C ALA A 163 -21.38 -4.54 21.59
N GLY A 164 -22.68 -4.80 21.44
CA GLY A 164 -23.75 -4.09 22.14
C GLY A 164 -24.07 -2.70 21.60
N ILE A 165 -23.47 -2.28 20.48
CA ILE A 165 -23.75 -1.00 19.83
C ILE A 165 -24.44 -1.25 18.49
N THR A 166 -25.53 -0.53 18.23
CA THR A 166 -26.26 -0.62 16.96
C THR A 166 -25.67 0.34 15.93
N TYR A 167 -25.32 -0.20 14.77
CA TYR A 167 -24.86 0.52 13.59
C TYR A 167 -25.92 0.44 12.50
N SER A 168 -26.30 1.56 11.91
CA SER A 168 -27.35 1.61 10.88
C SER A 168 -26.83 1.95 9.49
N SER A 169 -25.52 2.06 9.33
CA SER A 169 -24.87 2.24 8.03
C SER A 169 -24.91 0.92 7.22
N GLN A 170 -24.73 1.06 5.92
CA GLN A 170 -24.64 -0.10 5.03
C GLN A 170 -23.18 -0.33 4.62
N MET A 171 -22.83 -1.59 4.39
CA MET A 171 -21.56 -1.99 3.79
C MET A 171 -21.79 -2.41 2.34
N GLU A 172 -20.97 -1.92 1.44
CA GLU A 172 -21.00 -2.32 0.04
C GLU A 172 -20.38 -3.72 -0.15
N PRO A 173 -20.75 -4.43 -1.24
CA PRO A 173 -20.25 -5.77 -1.54
C PRO A 173 -18.78 -5.73 -2.02
N VAL A 174 -17.87 -5.36 -1.13
CA VAL A 174 -16.43 -5.16 -1.45
C VAL A 174 -15.74 -6.42 -1.93
N GLY A 175 -16.22 -7.58 -1.53
CA GLY A 175 -15.71 -8.89 -1.94
C GLY A 175 -16.45 -9.54 -3.10
N ALA A 176 -17.32 -8.83 -3.82
CA ALA A 176 -18.14 -9.41 -4.89
C ALA A 176 -17.31 -10.08 -6.02
N ASN A 177 -16.10 -9.60 -6.24
CA ASN A 177 -15.18 -10.13 -7.25
C ASN A 177 -14.08 -11.01 -6.67
N TYR A 178 -14.11 -11.31 -5.36
CA TYR A 178 -13.09 -12.17 -4.75
C TYR A 178 -13.34 -13.63 -5.12
N GLY A 179 -12.26 -14.29 -5.54
CA GLY A 179 -12.25 -15.73 -5.68
C GLY A 179 -12.11 -16.44 -4.33
N PRO A 180 -12.18 -17.78 -4.30
CA PRO A 180 -12.06 -18.57 -3.07
C PRO A 180 -10.78 -18.30 -2.28
N LYS A 181 -9.65 -18.12 -2.97
CA LYS A 181 -8.34 -17.85 -2.34
C LYS A 181 -8.31 -16.51 -1.61
N GLU A 182 -8.74 -15.44 -2.28
CA GLU A 182 -8.79 -14.10 -1.70
C GLU A 182 -9.78 -14.01 -0.55
N MET A 183 -10.95 -14.64 -0.70
CA MET A 183 -11.97 -14.69 0.34
C MET A 183 -11.47 -15.44 1.58
N ALA A 184 -10.87 -16.62 1.41
CA ALA A 184 -10.27 -17.39 2.49
C ALA A 184 -9.19 -16.59 3.23
N ALA A 185 -8.30 -15.95 2.47
CA ALA A 185 -7.20 -15.16 3.01
C ALA A 185 -7.70 -13.96 3.83
N VAL A 186 -8.62 -13.15 3.29
CA VAL A 186 -9.14 -11.97 4.00
C VAL A 186 -9.95 -12.36 5.23
N MET A 187 -10.77 -13.41 5.15
CA MET A 187 -11.52 -13.91 6.30
C MET A 187 -10.58 -14.40 7.40
N THR A 188 -9.56 -15.18 7.07
CA THR A 188 -8.56 -15.64 8.02
C THR A 188 -7.81 -14.46 8.65
N TYR A 189 -7.39 -13.48 7.86
CA TYR A 189 -6.72 -12.28 8.37
C TYR A 189 -7.59 -11.54 9.39
N ILE A 190 -8.85 -11.26 9.06
CA ILE A 190 -9.79 -10.56 9.95
C ILE A 190 -10.05 -11.36 11.23
N ARG A 191 -10.25 -12.68 11.11
CA ARG A 191 -10.57 -13.57 12.22
C ARG A 191 -9.41 -13.82 13.17
N THR A 192 -8.19 -13.57 12.75
CA THR A 192 -6.96 -13.81 13.54
C THR A 192 -6.15 -12.56 13.87
N SER A 193 -6.67 -11.38 13.53
CA SER A 193 -6.03 -10.09 13.80
C SER A 193 -6.66 -9.38 15.01
N TRP A 194 -5.98 -8.39 15.55
CA TRP A 194 -6.47 -7.46 16.59
C TRP A 194 -7.05 -8.14 17.84
N GLY A 195 -6.53 -9.31 18.21
CA GLY A 195 -7.02 -10.08 19.35
C GLY A 195 -8.25 -10.94 19.06
N ASN A 196 -8.70 -11.01 17.82
CA ASN A 196 -9.69 -11.99 17.39
C ASN A 196 -9.14 -13.41 17.50
N THR A 197 -10.00 -14.37 17.85
CA THR A 197 -9.67 -15.76 18.15
C THR A 197 -10.38 -16.76 17.24
N GLY A 198 -10.84 -16.30 16.08
CA GLY A 198 -11.52 -17.17 15.12
C GLY A 198 -10.54 -18.10 14.38
N ASP A 199 -11.05 -19.23 13.96
CA ASP A 199 -10.30 -20.21 13.16
C ASP A 199 -10.02 -19.69 11.75
N LEU A 200 -9.02 -20.28 11.10
CA LEU A 200 -8.74 -19.99 9.71
C LEU A 200 -9.83 -20.56 8.78
N VAL A 201 -9.93 -19.99 7.61
CA VAL A 201 -10.87 -20.40 6.56
C VAL A 201 -10.06 -20.90 5.37
N SER A 202 -10.29 -22.14 4.95
CA SER A 202 -9.63 -22.70 3.77
C SER A 202 -10.23 -22.19 2.46
N PRO A 203 -9.52 -22.26 1.35
CA PRO A 203 -10.05 -21.92 0.04
C PRO A 203 -11.29 -22.74 -0.34
N GLU A 204 -11.37 -24.02 0.08
CA GLU A 204 -12.53 -24.87 -0.14
C GLU A 204 -13.75 -24.38 0.66
N MET A 205 -13.56 -24.05 1.95
CA MET A 205 -14.62 -23.43 2.76
C MET A 205 -15.15 -22.16 2.10
N ALA A 206 -14.24 -21.31 1.61
CA ALA A 206 -14.63 -20.10 0.92
C ALA A 206 -15.37 -20.38 -0.39
N ALA A 207 -14.95 -21.37 -1.16
CA ALA A 207 -15.63 -21.78 -2.39
C ALA A 207 -17.08 -22.22 -2.10
N ASN A 208 -17.28 -23.06 -1.10
CA ASN A 208 -18.61 -23.48 -0.67
C ASN A 208 -19.48 -22.30 -0.21
N GLY A 209 -18.91 -21.34 0.50
CA GLY A 209 -19.61 -20.12 0.91
C GLY A 209 -20.00 -19.22 -0.27
N LEU A 210 -19.15 -19.14 -1.30
CA LEU A 210 -19.48 -18.40 -2.53
C LEU A 210 -20.61 -19.06 -3.31
N GLU A 211 -20.71 -20.39 -3.32
CA GLU A 211 -21.85 -21.10 -3.89
C GLU A 211 -23.16 -20.82 -3.11
N ILE A 212 -23.10 -20.78 -1.78
CA ILE A 212 -24.25 -20.36 -0.93
C ILE A 212 -24.68 -18.93 -1.29
N SER A 213 -23.73 -18.02 -1.48
CA SER A 213 -24.01 -16.65 -1.88
C SER A 213 -24.70 -16.57 -3.24
N LYS A 214 -24.29 -17.38 -4.22
CA LYS A 214 -24.95 -17.47 -5.54
C LYS A 214 -26.38 -17.99 -5.41
N GLN A 215 -26.59 -19.04 -4.63
CA GLN A 215 -27.91 -19.64 -4.38
C GLN A 215 -28.87 -18.67 -3.67
N ARG A 216 -28.32 -17.81 -2.81
CA ARG A 216 -29.08 -16.75 -2.15
C ARG A 216 -29.69 -15.74 -3.13
N GLY A 217 -29.15 -15.61 -4.34
CA GLY A 217 -29.72 -14.76 -5.38
C GLY A 217 -29.27 -13.30 -5.36
N GLY A 218 -28.20 -12.97 -4.64
CA GLY A 218 -27.58 -11.64 -4.64
C GLY A 218 -28.29 -10.62 -3.74
N GLY A 219 -27.88 -9.36 -3.84
CA GLY A 219 -28.34 -8.25 -3.02
C GLY A 219 -27.73 -8.22 -1.63
N LYS A 220 -27.76 -7.05 -0.97
CA LYS A 220 -27.24 -6.89 0.39
C LYS A 220 -28.03 -7.73 1.38
N ALA A 221 -27.34 -8.35 2.32
CA ALA A 221 -27.95 -9.11 3.40
C ALA A 221 -28.49 -8.19 4.50
N SER A 222 -29.41 -8.69 5.33
CA SER A 222 -29.79 -8.07 6.59
C SER A 222 -29.26 -8.87 7.78
N SER A 223 -29.05 -8.21 8.92
CA SER A 223 -28.59 -8.89 10.13
C SER A 223 -29.55 -9.98 10.61
N GLU A 224 -30.85 -9.76 10.45
CA GLU A 224 -31.89 -10.73 10.83
C GLU A 224 -31.84 -11.98 9.95
N GLU A 225 -31.75 -11.79 8.63
CA GLU A 225 -31.60 -12.89 7.67
C GLU A 225 -30.36 -13.73 7.99
N LEU A 226 -29.21 -13.07 8.21
CA LEU A 226 -27.97 -13.76 8.50
C LEU A 226 -28.03 -14.57 9.81
N LYS A 227 -28.59 -14.00 10.87
CA LYS A 227 -28.78 -14.71 12.15
C LYS A 227 -29.74 -15.88 12.04
N LYS A 228 -30.79 -15.77 11.22
CA LYS A 228 -31.83 -16.81 11.10
C LYS A 228 -31.44 -17.95 10.18
N SER A 229 -30.79 -17.65 9.05
CA SER A 229 -30.63 -18.61 7.96
C SER A 229 -29.18 -19.01 7.70
N HIS A 230 -28.21 -18.17 8.10
CA HIS A 230 -26.81 -18.29 7.73
C HIS A 230 -25.86 -18.32 8.94
N ASP A 231 -26.38 -18.63 10.13
CA ASP A 231 -25.57 -18.74 11.34
C ASP A 231 -24.95 -20.15 11.47
N LYS A 232 -24.09 -20.50 10.51
CA LYS A 232 -23.42 -21.80 10.40
C LYS A 232 -21.94 -21.63 10.07
N MET A 233 -21.17 -22.66 10.39
CA MET A 233 -19.79 -22.77 9.90
C MET A 233 -19.81 -23.24 8.45
N LEU A 234 -18.92 -22.67 7.63
CA LEU A 234 -18.69 -23.17 6.28
C LEU A 234 -18.11 -24.57 6.34
N THR A 235 -18.54 -25.41 5.42
CA THR A 235 -18.02 -26.78 5.23
C THR A 235 -16.84 -26.74 4.26
N GLY A 236 -15.89 -27.64 4.43
CA GLY A 236 -14.71 -27.78 3.59
C GLY A 236 -13.50 -28.25 4.41
N ASP A 237 -12.35 -28.29 3.79
CA ASP A 237 -11.10 -28.72 4.42
C ASP A 237 -10.78 -27.90 5.67
N ASN A 238 -10.62 -28.59 6.79
CA ASN A 238 -10.27 -27.95 8.05
C ASN A 238 -8.75 -27.96 8.24
N TRP A 239 -8.10 -26.89 7.84
CA TRP A 239 -6.67 -26.74 8.01
C TRP A 239 -6.32 -26.34 9.44
N SER A 240 -5.26 -26.94 9.98
CA SER A 240 -4.67 -26.42 11.22
C SER A 240 -3.79 -25.22 10.94
N PRO A 241 -3.53 -24.37 11.92
CA PRO A 241 -2.60 -23.23 11.77
C PRO A 241 -1.23 -23.63 11.25
N ASP A 242 -0.76 -24.81 11.58
CA ASP A 242 0.56 -25.35 11.23
C ASP A 242 0.56 -26.24 9.98
N THR A 243 -0.60 -26.45 9.34
CA THR A 243 -0.68 -27.19 8.08
C THR A 243 0.26 -26.51 7.08
N LEU A 244 1.20 -27.30 6.53
CA LEU A 244 2.13 -26.79 5.53
C LEU A 244 1.44 -26.72 4.17
N ILE A 245 1.51 -25.57 3.53
CA ILE A 245 0.93 -25.35 2.21
C ILE A 245 1.99 -24.89 1.22
N ASP A 246 1.76 -25.27 -0.02
CA ASP A 246 2.50 -24.76 -1.17
C ASP A 246 2.02 -23.34 -1.49
N PRO A 247 2.89 -22.32 -1.45
CA PRO A 247 2.50 -20.94 -1.70
C PRO A 247 2.09 -20.66 -3.16
N GLU A 248 2.44 -21.55 -4.10
CA GLU A 248 2.07 -21.39 -5.52
C GLU A 248 0.70 -21.97 -5.81
N THR A 249 0.45 -23.20 -5.34
CA THR A 249 -0.82 -23.90 -5.59
C THR A 249 -1.90 -23.58 -4.56
N TRP A 250 -1.50 -23.24 -3.34
CA TRP A 250 -2.36 -23.08 -2.15
C TRP A 250 -2.94 -24.41 -1.65
N GLU A 251 -2.27 -25.49 -1.93
CA GLU A 251 -2.68 -26.83 -1.51
C GLU A 251 -1.87 -27.30 -0.31
N PRO A 252 -2.48 -28.08 0.61
CA PRO A 252 -1.74 -28.72 1.68
C PRO A 252 -0.67 -29.65 1.12
N MET A 253 0.54 -29.53 1.63
CA MET A 253 1.62 -30.47 1.33
C MET A 253 1.52 -31.66 2.29
N ALA A 254 1.61 -32.87 1.73
CA ALA A 254 1.70 -34.08 2.56
C ALA A 254 2.97 -33.96 3.42
N THR A 255 2.83 -34.06 4.73
CA THR A 255 3.96 -34.33 5.61
C THR A 255 4.36 -35.78 5.37
N GLU A 256 5.54 -36.02 4.77
CA GLU A 256 6.12 -37.35 4.76
C GLU A 256 6.38 -37.73 6.22
N GLU A 257 5.65 -38.77 6.71
CA GLU A 257 5.89 -39.42 7.99
C GLU A 257 7.15 -40.28 7.92
#